data_9e957c536accfb7396970b769748d953
#
_entry.id   9e957c536accfb7396970b769748d953
#
_cell.length_a   1.000
_cell.length_b   1.000
_cell.length_c   1.000
_cell.angle_alpha   90.00
_cell.angle_beta   90.00
_cell.angle_gamma   90.00
#
_symmetry.space_group_name_H-M   'P 1'
#
loop_
_entity.id
_entity.type
_entity.pdbx_description
1 polymer ?
#
loop_
_entity_poly.entity_id
_entity_poly.type
_entity_poly.pdbx_seq_one_letter_code
_entity_poly.pdbx_strand_id
1 'polypeptide(L)'
;ELVPYLDEEFSTNTLGSNRGLIGDSMAATVSLLAAIKYPNIFGKAILHSPYVDDLVIEKVRNAVHWDLLSIYHVIGTDEDEVMLHDKTVKDFLTPNREMHQLMVKMGFDTFYEEFKGNHTWKYWKPDLKRALIENFG
;
A
#
# COMPACT_ATOMS: atom_id res chain seq x y z
N GLU A 1 -9.98 16.09 9.87
CA GLU A 1 -10.29 16.11 11.32
C GLU A 1 -9.29 15.31 12.14
N LEU A 2 -9.01 14.04 11.84
CA LEU A 2 -8.09 13.20 12.64
C LEU A 2 -6.64 13.74 12.63
N VAL A 3 -6.08 14.03 11.46
CA VAL A 3 -4.67 14.46 11.34
C VAL A 3 -4.42 15.78 12.08
N PRO A 4 -5.21 16.86 11.89
CA PRO A 4 -5.05 18.07 12.68
C PRO A 4 -5.18 17.86 14.18
N TYR A 5 -6.14 17.04 14.62
CA TYR A 5 -6.28 16.70 16.04
C TYR A 5 -5.02 16.02 16.60
N LEU A 6 -4.46 15.04 15.87
CA LEU A 6 -3.23 14.37 16.30
C LEU A 6 -2.03 15.33 16.34
N ASP A 7 -1.98 16.28 15.42
CA ASP A 7 -0.91 17.28 15.38
C ASP A 7 -0.99 18.31 16.54
N GLU A 8 -2.21 18.58 17.02
CA GLU A 8 -2.45 19.45 18.17
C GLU A 8 -2.14 18.74 19.51
N GLU A 9 -2.53 17.46 19.63
CA GLU A 9 -2.45 16.72 20.90
C GLU A 9 -1.08 16.00 21.09
N PHE A 10 -0.37 15.71 20.02
CA PHE A 10 0.87 14.93 20.07
C PHE A 10 2.02 15.62 19.32
N SER A 11 3.24 15.34 19.74
CA SER A 11 4.44 15.80 19.04
C SER A 11 4.64 15.00 17.74
N THR A 12 3.93 15.35 16.69
CA THR A 12 4.03 14.71 15.39
C THR A 12 4.92 15.50 14.42
N ASN A 13 5.40 14.82 13.37
CA ASN A 13 6.02 15.49 12.25
C ASN A 13 4.95 15.80 11.20
N THR A 14 4.79 17.08 10.85
CA THR A 14 3.72 17.53 9.95
C THR A 14 4.04 17.38 8.47
N LEU A 15 5.29 17.02 8.11
CA LEU A 15 5.67 16.80 6.72
C LEU A 15 5.04 15.49 6.17
N GLY A 16 4.40 15.56 5.02
CA GLY A 16 3.82 14.39 4.36
C GLY A 16 4.84 13.26 4.14
N SER A 17 6.08 13.59 3.78
CA SER A 17 7.18 12.62 3.61
C SER A 17 7.54 11.83 4.88
N ASN A 18 7.11 12.30 6.05
CA ASN A 18 7.32 11.64 7.35
C ASN A 18 6.05 10.98 7.90
N ARG A 19 4.97 10.98 7.12
CA ARG A 19 3.72 10.32 7.45
C ARG A 19 3.41 9.21 6.48
N GLY A 20 2.98 8.10 7.01
CA GLY A 20 2.59 6.94 6.20
C GLY A 20 1.31 6.31 6.67
N LEU A 21 0.70 5.60 5.76
CA LEU A 21 -0.41 4.71 5.99
C LEU A 21 0.06 3.28 5.79
N ILE A 22 -0.44 2.37 6.61
CA ILE A 22 -0.15 0.94 6.51
C ILE A 22 -1.44 0.15 6.53
N GLY A 23 -1.51 -0.87 5.71
CA GLY A 23 -2.64 -1.77 5.68
C GLY A 23 -2.32 -3.10 4.99
N ASP A 24 -3.21 -4.04 5.21
CA ASP A 24 -3.23 -5.33 4.56
C ASP A 24 -4.55 -5.53 3.82
N SER A 25 -4.54 -6.28 2.72
CA SER A 25 -5.73 -6.58 1.93
C SER A 25 -6.50 -5.31 1.53
N MET A 26 -7.77 -5.18 1.88
CA MET A 26 -8.59 -4.00 1.61
C MET A 26 -8.06 -2.74 2.32
N ALA A 27 -7.50 -2.87 3.52
CA ALA A 27 -6.89 -1.74 4.22
C ALA A 27 -5.63 -1.22 3.50
N ALA A 28 -4.87 -2.08 2.83
CA ALA A 28 -3.78 -1.66 1.96
C ALA A 28 -4.30 -0.84 0.77
N THR A 29 -5.39 -1.28 0.15
CA THR A 29 -6.05 -0.53 -0.94
C THR A 29 -6.49 0.85 -0.47
N VAL A 30 -7.16 0.94 0.68
CA VAL A 30 -7.59 2.22 1.27
C VAL A 30 -6.38 3.11 1.56
N SER A 31 -5.29 2.55 2.11
CA SER A 31 -4.05 3.29 2.37
C SER A 31 -3.43 3.88 1.11
N LEU A 32 -3.37 3.09 0.03
CA LEU A 32 -2.89 3.55 -1.27
C LEU A 32 -3.75 4.69 -1.83
N LEU A 33 -5.07 4.50 -1.87
CA LEU A 33 -6.00 5.49 -2.42
C LEU A 33 -5.99 6.78 -1.60
N ALA A 34 -5.85 6.70 -0.28
CA ALA A 34 -5.73 7.87 0.59
C ALA A 34 -4.41 8.62 0.35
N ALA A 35 -3.29 7.90 0.19
CA ALA A 35 -2.01 8.52 -0.14
C ALA A 35 -2.06 9.20 -1.52
N ILE A 36 -2.60 8.55 -2.55
CA ILE A 36 -2.79 9.15 -3.88
C ILE A 36 -3.66 10.43 -3.82
N LYS A 37 -4.71 10.40 -3.00
CA LYS A 37 -5.64 11.54 -2.87
C LYS A 37 -5.07 12.70 -2.06
N TYR A 38 -4.22 12.40 -1.07
CA TYR A 38 -3.68 13.37 -0.12
C TYR A 38 -2.15 13.26 0.02
N PRO A 39 -1.37 13.36 -1.07
CA PRO A 39 0.07 13.08 -1.07
C PRO A 39 0.87 14.07 -0.22
N ASN A 40 0.37 15.29 -0.02
CA ASN A 40 0.98 16.28 0.88
C ASN A 40 0.78 15.96 2.36
N ILE A 41 -0.16 15.05 2.70
CA ILE A 41 -0.45 14.63 4.07
C ILE A 41 0.20 13.28 4.36
N PHE A 42 0.08 12.33 3.42
CA PHE A 42 0.59 10.97 3.51
C PHE A 42 1.52 10.69 2.33
N GLY A 43 2.81 10.89 2.53
CA GLY A 43 3.82 10.65 1.49
C GLY A 43 4.26 9.19 1.40
N LYS A 44 3.81 8.32 2.31
CA LYS A 44 4.22 6.91 2.35
C LYS A 44 3.02 5.99 2.48
N ALA A 45 3.06 4.85 1.77
CA ALA A 45 2.08 3.79 1.93
C ALA A 45 2.78 2.43 2.00
N ILE A 46 2.50 1.67 3.05
CA ILE A 46 2.96 0.30 3.25
C ILE A 46 1.79 -0.63 2.95
N LEU A 47 1.94 -1.43 1.90
CA LEU A 47 0.89 -2.25 1.32
C LEU A 47 1.25 -3.73 1.45
N HIS A 48 0.53 -4.44 2.31
CA HIS A 48 0.59 -5.89 2.38
C HIS A 48 -0.58 -6.50 1.61
N SER A 49 -0.30 -7.10 0.45
CA SER A 49 -1.28 -7.82 -0.36
C SER A 49 -2.58 -7.04 -0.63
N PRO A 50 -2.51 -5.83 -1.21
CA PRO A 50 -3.70 -5.01 -1.46
C PRO A 50 -4.68 -5.72 -2.40
N TYR A 51 -5.98 -5.50 -2.16
CA TYR A 51 -7.00 -5.83 -3.14
C TYR A 51 -6.91 -4.84 -4.30
N VAL A 52 -6.69 -5.36 -5.51
CA VAL A 52 -6.53 -4.54 -6.71
C VAL A 52 -7.54 -4.98 -7.76
N ASP A 53 -8.36 -4.04 -8.21
CA ASP A 53 -9.28 -4.18 -9.34
C ASP A 53 -9.01 -3.08 -10.39
N ASP A 54 -9.81 -3.07 -11.44
CA ASP A 54 -9.67 -2.09 -12.54
C ASP A 54 -9.80 -0.64 -12.03
N LEU A 55 -10.63 -0.41 -11.01
CA LEU A 55 -10.81 0.92 -10.43
C LEU A 55 -9.54 1.38 -9.70
N VAL A 56 -8.89 0.49 -8.95
CA VAL A 56 -7.62 0.79 -8.28
C VAL A 56 -6.53 1.09 -9.31
N ILE A 57 -6.43 0.28 -10.36
CA ILE A 57 -5.49 0.51 -11.47
C ILE A 57 -5.74 1.88 -12.13
N GLU A 58 -7.00 2.24 -12.37
CA GLU A 58 -7.35 3.54 -12.91
C GLU A 58 -6.95 4.70 -11.99
N LYS A 59 -7.15 4.57 -10.68
CA LYS A 59 -6.72 5.58 -9.69
C LYS A 59 -5.20 5.75 -9.66
N VAL A 60 -4.45 4.67 -9.74
CA VAL A 60 -2.98 4.72 -9.86
C VAL A 60 -2.57 5.42 -11.15
N ARG A 61 -3.17 5.05 -12.29
CA ARG A 61 -2.87 5.64 -13.61
C ARG A 61 -3.13 7.14 -13.65
N ASN A 62 -4.14 7.61 -12.95
CA ASN A 62 -4.55 9.01 -12.91
C ASN A 62 -3.93 9.80 -11.73
N ALA A 63 -3.01 9.21 -10.96
CA ALA A 63 -2.34 9.90 -9.87
C ALA A 63 -1.50 11.08 -10.42
N VAL A 64 -1.72 12.28 -9.88
CA VAL A 64 -1.09 13.52 -10.37
C VAL A 64 0.25 13.77 -9.67
N HIS A 65 0.32 13.57 -8.36
CA HIS A 65 1.50 13.85 -7.53
C HIS A 65 2.17 12.58 -7.03
N TRP A 66 2.33 11.59 -7.92
CA TRP A 66 3.00 10.33 -7.61
C TRP A 66 4.47 10.51 -7.19
N ASP A 67 5.09 11.58 -7.64
CA ASP A 67 6.47 11.97 -7.29
C ASP A 67 6.65 12.32 -5.80
N LEU A 68 5.56 12.57 -5.07
CA LEU A 68 5.56 12.79 -3.63
C LEU A 68 5.37 11.51 -2.81
N LEU A 69 5.13 10.37 -3.46
CA LEU A 69 4.78 9.11 -2.82
C LEU A 69 5.93 8.12 -2.83
N SER A 70 6.17 7.47 -1.71
CA SER A 70 7.01 6.28 -1.57
C SER A 70 6.14 5.09 -1.16
N ILE A 71 6.16 4.04 -1.97
CA ILE A 71 5.27 2.88 -1.83
C ILE A 71 6.08 1.64 -1.50
N TYR A 72 5.82 1.05 -0.33
CA TYR A 72 6.28 -0.29 0.03
C TYR A 72 5.17 -1.30 -0.29
N HIS A 73 5.44 -2.25 -1.18
CA HIS A 73 4.43 -3.16 -1.71
C HIS A 73 4.93 -4.60 -1.70
N VAL A 74 4.25 -5.46 -0.98
CA VAL A 74 4.54 -6.89 -0.93
C VAL A 74 3.29 -7.72 -1.21
N ILE A 75 3.47 -8.89 -1.86
CA ILE A 75 2.41 -9.84 -2.22
C ILE A 75 2.90 -11.27 -2.09
N GLY A 76 2.06 -12.19 -1.66
CA GLY A 76 2.38 -13.61 -1.60
C GLY A 76 2.27 -14.29 -2.96
N THR A 77 3.21 -15.20 -3.27
CA THR A 77 3.18 -15.96 -4.53
C THR A 77 2.07 -17.02 -4.59
N ASP A 78 1.48 -17.36 -3.45
CA ASP A 78 0.35 -18.30 -3.34
C ASP A 78 -0.98 -17.55 -3.20
N GLU A 79 -1.05 -16.28 -3.63
CA GLU A 79 -2.25 -15.45 -3.59
C GLU A 79 -2.97 -15.35 -4.96
N ASP A 80 -2.76 -16.31 -5.82
CA ASP A 80 -3.48 -16.49 -7.10
C ASP A 80 -4.92 -17.02 -6.92
N GLU A 81 -5.22 -17.65 -5.78
CA GLU A 81 -6.55 -18.15 -5.42
C GLU A 81 -6.90 -17.79 -3.97
N VAL A 82 -7.30 -16.54 -3.74
CA VAL A 82 -7.70 -16.05 -2.41
C VAL A 82 -9.21 -16.17 -2.22
N MET A 83 -9.63 -16.92 -1.19
CA MET A 83 -11.04 -17.03 -0.82
C MET A 83 -11.48 -15.79 -0.01
N LEU A 84 -12.48 -15.08 -0.50
CA LEU A 84 -13.08 -13.93 0.17
C LEU A 84 -14.18 -14.36 1.16
N HIS A 85 -14.65 -13.41 1.99
CA HIS A 85 -15.70 -13.66 2.97
C HIS A 85 -17.02 -14.14 2.37
N ASP A 86 -17.35 -13.73 1.16
CA ASP A 86 -18.52 -14.16 0.40
C ASP A 86 -18.35 -15.52 -0.29
N LYS A 87 -17.25 -16.22 0.00
CA LYS A 87 -16.82 -17.50 -0.60
C LYS A 87 -16.46 -17.44 -2.10
N THR A 88 -16.35 -16.26 -2.68
CA THR A 88 -15.76 -16.12 -4.00
C THR A 88 -14.23 -16.26 -3.92
N VAL A 89 -13.61 -16.78 -4.99
CA VAL A 89 -12.16 -16.89 -5.12
C VAL A 89 -11.67 -15.83 -6.08
N LYS A 90 -10.62 -15.10 -5.68
CA LYS A 90 -10.01 -14.06 -6.51
C LYS A 90 -8.50 -14.23 -6.61
N ASP A 91 -7.97 -13.95 -7.77
CA ASP A 91 -6.54 -13.77 -8.00
C ASP A 91 -6.11 -12.38 -7.49
N PHE A 92 -5.26 -12.35 -6.47
CA PHE A 92 -4.62 -11.14 -5.97
C PHE A 92 -3.25 -10.93 -6.61
N LEU A 93 -2.58 -12.01 -6.99
CA LEU A 93 -1.19 -11.96 -7.46
C LEU A 93 -1.06 -11.21 -8.78
N THR A 94 -1.84 -11.58 -9.79
CA THR A 94 -1.76 -10.97 -11.14
C THR A 94 -2.08 -9.48 -11.13
N PRO A 95 -3.19 -8.99 -10.52
CA PRO A 95 -3.47 -7.56 -10.46
C PRO A 95 -2.42 -6.75 -9.68
N ASN A 96 -1.82 -7.33 -8.64
CA ASN A 96 -0.74 -6.68 -7.89
C ASN A 96 0.54 -6.53 -8.74
N ARG A 97 0.88 -7.53 -9.54
CA ARG A 97 1.98 -7.44 -10.52
C ARG A 97 1.74 -6.35 -11.56
N GLU A 98 0.52 -6.29 -12.09
CA GLU A 98 0.12 -5.25 -13.06
C GLU A 98 0.19 -3.85 -12.45
N MET A 99 -0.31 -3.68 -11.23
CA MET A 99 -0.22 -2.41 -10.51
C MET A 99 1.23 -1.98 -10.28
N HIS A 100 2.09 -2.91 -9.86
CA HIS A 100 3.52 -2.62 -9.68
C HIS A 100 4.18 -2.21 -11.00
N GLN A 101 3.95 -2.93 -12.09
CA GLN A 101 4.49 -2.58 -13.40
C GLN A 101 4.04 -1.20 -13.87
N LEU A 102 2.77 -0.84 -13.63
CA LEU A 102 2.24 0.49 -13.91
C LEU A 102 2.95 1.56 -13.09
N MET A 103 3.13 1.35 -11.78
CA MET A 103 3.83 2.28 -10.90
C MET A 103 5.28 2.51 -11.35
N VAL A 104 6.01 1.45 -11.68
CA VAL A 104 7.38 1.54 -12.22
C VAL A 104 7.41 2.33 -13.52
N LYS A 105 6.50 2.05 -14.45
CA LYS A 105 6.40 2.75 -15.73
C LYS A 105 6.10 4.24 -15.57
N MET A 106 5.30 4.61 -14.56
CA MET A 106 4.98 6.00 -14.25
C MET A 106 6.11 6.73 -13.52
N GLY A 107 7.03 6.01 -12.86
CA GLY A 107 8.14 6.56 -12.10
C GLY A 107 7.87 6.76 -10.60
N PHE A 108 6.91 6.04 -10.01
CA PHE A 108 6.75 6.02 -8.56
C PHE A 108 8.03 5.54 -7.87
N ASP A 109 8.34 6.11 -6.71
CA ASP A 109 9.29 5.51 -5.78
C ASP A 109 8.62 4.30 -5.13
N THR A 110 9.03 3.08 -5.53
CA THR A 110 8.38 1.86 -5.08
C THR A 110 9.39 0.77 -4.74
N PHE A 111 9.26 0.20 -3.54
CA PHE A 111 9.82 -1.10 -3.19
C PHE A 111 8.78 -2.17 -3.47
N TYR A 112 9.16 -3.27 -4.11
CA TYR A 112 8.26 -4.39 -4.39
C TYR A 112 8.95 -5.72 -4.12
N GLU A 113 8.25 -6.61 -3.45
CA GLU A 113 8.73 -7.97 -3.21
C GLU A 113 7.58 -8.98 -3.23
N GLU A 114 7.85 -10.16 -3.81
CA GLU A 114 6.97 -11.32 -3.73
C GLU A 114 7.52 -12.29 -2.68
N PHE A 115 6.77 -12.57 -1.63
CA PHE A 115 7.14 -13.57 -0.63
C PHE A 115 6.48 -14.93 -0.90
N LYS A 116 7.11 -16.02 -0.48
CA LYS A 116 6.50 -17.34 -0.55
C LYS A 116 5.45 -17.50 0.55
N GLY A 117 4.18 -17.38 0.19
CA GLY A 117 3.08 -17.48 1.13
C GLY A 117 1.74 -17.03 0.57
N ASN A 118 0.73 -17.11 1.41
CA ASN A 118 -0.66 -16.81 1.07
C ASN A 118 -1.20 -15.59 1.84
N HIS A 119 -2.48 -15.28 1.65
CA HIS A 119 -3.18 -14.10 2.14
C HIS A 119 -3.51 -14.18 3.63
N THR A 120 -2.51 -14.11 4.52
CA THR A 120 -2.70 -14.17 5.98
C THR A 120 -1.67 -13.36 6.77
N TRP A 121 -2.04 -12.97 8.00
CA TRP A 121 -1.19 -12.30 8.98
C TRP A 121 0.08 -13.10 9.35
N LYS A 122 0.09 -14.40 9.15
CA LYS A 122 1.28 -15.23 9.34
C LYS A 122 2.49 -14.70 8.57
N TYR A 123 2.25 -14.14 7.38
CA TYR A 123 3.30 -13.62 6.50
C TYR A 123 3.48 -12.09 6.64
N TRP A 124 2.41 -11.34 6.85
CA TRP A 124 2.48 -9.87 6.94
C TRP A 124 3.10 -9.38 8.26
N LYS A 125 2.76 -10.03 9.39
CA LYS A 125 3.27 -9.64 10.71
C LYS A 125 4.81 -9.69 10.82
N PRO A 126 5.51 -10.72 10.35
CA PRO A 126 6.98 -10.72 10.37
C PRO A 126 7.61 -9.63 9.51
N ASP A 127 6.95 -9.26 8.39
CA ASP A 127 7.44 -8.23 7.48
C ASP A 127 7.27 -6.80 8.02
N LEU A 128 6.35 -6.58 8.93
CA LEU A 128 6.00 -5.26 9.45
C LEU A 128 7.22 -4.48 9.97
N LYS A 129 8.12 -5.14 10.69
CA LYS A 129 9.34 -4.51 11.20
C LYS A 129 10.24 -4.02 10.07
N ARG A 130 10.46 -4.84 9.05
CA ARG A 130 11.24 -4.47 7.85
C ARG A 130 10.59 -3.28 7.13
N ALA A 131 9.29 -3.38 6.88
CA ALA A 131 8.53 -2.33 6.20
C ALA A 131 8.63 -0.98 6.91
N LEU A 132 8.58 -0.96 8.25
CA LEU A 132 8.75 0.26 9.03
C LEU A 132 10.19 0.81 8.97
N ILE A 133 11.20 -0.06 9.03
CA ILE A 133 12.61 0.36 8.93
C ILE A 133 12.90 0.93 7.54
N GLU A 134 12.47 0.28 6.48
CA GLU A 134 12.68 0.73 5.10
C GLU A 134 12.01 2.08 4.80
N ASN A 135 10.88 2.36 5.45
CA ASN A 135 10.13 3.59 5.19
C ASN A 135 10.46 4.73 6.17
N PHE A 136 10.88 4.44 7.40
CA PHE A 136 11.05 5.45 8.45
C PHE A 136 12.38 5.35 9.21
N GLY A 137 13.17 4.34 8.91
CA GLY A 137 14.47 4.08 9.54
C GLY A 137 15.61 5.00 9.11
#